data_ee2b568a88ee8682a5922d2340ee8a10
#
_entry.id   ee2b568a88ee8682a5922d2340ee8a10
#
_cell.length_a   1.000
_cell.length_b   1.000
_cell.length_c   1.000
_cell.angle_alpha   90.00
_cell.angle_beta   90.00
_cell.angle_gamma   90.00
#
_symmetry.space_group_name_H-M   'P 1'
#
loop_
_entity.id
_entity.type
_entity.pdbx_description
1 polymer ?
#
loop_
_entity_poly.entity_id
_entity_poly.type
_entity_poly.pdbx_seq_one_letter_code
_entity_poly.pdbx_strand_id
1 'polypeptide(L)'
;MEIWKICRALNNPIRLELLRMVMMSPKHKVNVLDACDVLGLKKSLVSLYFKRLSEAGFLRVERSGRYVICSTTLDGRSKIERLQVALKELLSQKKEQNWTELIIRKLNALTHHGRIRILRFIAENNDVVFNDLVAGVGMPKTTVFRQLGILVHAGFVEVNTTNIQHSYKLLKQEELLFHVLLSFALDVRFRN
;
A
#
# COMPACT_ATOMS: atom_id res chain seq x y z
N MET A 1 9.24 -1.53 10.65
CA MET A 1 8.15 -2.48 10.31
C MET A 1 8.25 -2.80 8.82
N GLU A 2 8.10 -4.07 8.44
CA GLU A 2 8.22 -4.53 7.05
C GLU A 2 7.04 -4.05 6.19
N ILE A 3 7.30 -3.66 4.95
CA ILE A 3 6.30 -3.09 4.03
C ILE A 3 5.06 -3.99 3.86
N TRP A 4 5.24 -5.32 3.81
CA TRP A 4 4.11 -6.21 3.63
C TRP A 4 3.11 -6.18 4.81
N LYS A 5 3.59 -5.90 6.04
CA LYS A 5 2.73 -5.70 7.22
C LYS A 5 1.94 -4.40 7.12
N ILE A 6 2.62 -3.32 6.67
CA ILE A 6 2.00 -2.01 6.43
C ILE A 6 0.90 -2.12 5.37
N CYS A 7 1.23 -2.71 4.21
CA CYS A 7 0.26 -2.88 3.13
C CYS A 7 -0.92 -3.79 3.55
N ARG A 8 -0.66 -4.85 4.32
CA ARG A 8 -1.72 -5.72 4.84
C ARG A 8 -2.67 -4.99 5.79
N ALA A 9 -2.16 -4.06 6.60
CA ALA A 9 -3.00 -3.26 7.48
C ALA A 9 -3.96 -2.36 6.69
N LEU A 10 -3.55 -1.82 5.54
CA LEU A 10 -4.38 -0.98 4.67
C LEU A 10 -5.19 -1.77 3.64
N ASN A 11 -4.84 -3.01 3.31
CA ASN A 11 -5.50 -3.81 2.28
C ASN A 11 -6.92 -4.26 2.71
N ASN A 12 -7.77 -3.29 2.97
CA ASN A 12 -9.19 -3.45 3.29
C ASN A 12 -9.92 -2.14 3.00
N PRO A 13 -11.01 -2.15 2.22
CA PRO A 13 -11.72 -0.93 1.80
C PRO A 13 -12.19 -0.07 2.98
N ILE A 14 -12.73 -0.69 4.03
CA ILE A 14 -13.24 0.05 5.20
C ILE A 14 -12.10 0.70 5.98
N ARG A 15 -10.98 0.00 6.19
CA ARG A 15 -9.81 0.59 6.86
C ARG A 15 -9.21 1.73 6.06
N LEU A 16 -9.16 1.60 4.73
CA LEU A 16 -8.69 2.67 3.86
C LEU A 16 -9.63 3.88 3.94
N GLU A 17 -10.95 3.67 3.97
CA GLU A 17 -11.93 4.73 4.12
C GLU A 17 -11.83 5.42 5.49
N LEU A 18 -11.68 4.67 6.58
CA LEU A 18 -11.45 5.24 7.91
C LEU A 18 -10.17 6.10 7.97
N LEU A 19 -9.09 5.62 7.35
CA LEU A 19 -7.85 6.41 7.24
C LEU A 19 -8.09 7.69 6.42
N ARG A 20 -8.81 7.59 5.29
CA ARG A 20 -9.20 8.75 4.46
C ARG A 20 -9.97 9.78 5.27
N MET A 21 -11.00 9.35 6.03
CA MET A 21 -11.79 10.23 6.88
C MET A 21 -10.90 11.03 7.85
N VAL A 22 -9.93 10.37 8.50
CA VAL A 22 -9.01 11.06 9.42
C VAL A 22 -8.10 12.03 8.67
N MET A 23 -7.49 11.61 7.55
CA MET A 23 -6.57 12.45 6.78
C MET A 23 -7.23 13.69 6.17
N MET A 24 -8.50 13.56 5.77
CA MET A 24 -9.27 14.63 5.11
C MET A 24 -10.03 15.52 6.08
N SER A 25 -10.12 15.14 7.36
CA SER A 25 -10.76 15.98 8.37
C SER A 25 -9.93 17.26 8.65
N PRO A 26 -10.56 18.40 9.01
CA PRO A 26 -9.90 19.70 9.17
C PRO A 26 -8.72 19.70 10.16
N LYS A 27 -8.79 18.89 11.20
CA LYS A 27 -7.75 18.76 12.25
C LYS A 27 -7.02 17.41 12.20
N HIS A 28 -7.18 16.65 11.12
CA HIS A 28 -6.71 15.27 11.01
C HIS A 28 -7.13 14.40 12.20
N LYS A 29 -8.37 14.58 12.67
CA LYS A 29 -8.97 13.90 13.82
C LYS A 29 -10.39 13.51 13.52
N VAL A 30 -10.80 12.31 13.96
CA VAL A 30 -12.16 11.79 13.85
C VAL A 30 -12.54 11.10 15.16
N ASN A 31 -13.75 11.32 15.64
CA ASN A 31 -14.31 10.54 16.73
C ASN A 31 -14.88 9.22 16.20
N VAL A 32 -14.71 8.15 16.96
CA VAL A 32 -15.17 6.80 16.57
C VAL A 32 -16.69 6.77 16.32
N LEU A 33 -17.48 7.51 17.09
CA LEU A 33 -18.95 7.54 16.91
C LEU A 33 -19.31 8.19 15.58
N ASP A 34 -18.67 9.32 15.22
CA ASP A 34 -18.92 10.01 13.97
C ASP A 34 -18.57 9.10 12.76
N ALA A 35 -17.49 8.32 12.88
CA ALA A 35 -17.15 7.34 11.86
C ALA A 35 -18.17 6.20 11.76
N CYS A 36 -18.78 5.78 12.87
CA CYS A 36 -19.86 4.79 12.85
C CYS A 36 -21.08 5.32 12.09
N ASP A 37 -21.47 6.56 12.36
CA ASP A 37 -22.65 7.18 11.76
C ASP A 37 -22.45 7.35 10.24
N VAL A 38 -21.27 7.84 9.82
CA VAL A 38 -20.96 8.03 8.40
C VAL A 38 -20.93 6.72 7.62
N LEU A 39 -20.38 5.66 8.22
CA LEU A 39 -20.19 4.36 7.53
C LEU A 39 -21.37 3.40 7.73
N GLY A 40 -22.31 3.70 8.62
CA GLY A 40 -23.41 2.79 8.98
C GLY A 40 -22.92 1.50 9.65
N LEU A 41 -21.80 1.52 10.37
CA LEU A 41 -21.17 0.34 10.94
C LEU A 41 -21.25 0.30 12.47
N LYS A 42 -21.30 -0.93 13.03
CA LYS A 42 -21.28 -1.12 14.48
C LYS A 42 -19.98 -0.60 15.11
N LYS A 43 -20.09 0.04 16.27
CA LYS A 43 -18.95 0.61 17.02
C LYS A 43 -17.82 -0.40 17.28
N SER A 44 -18.16 -1.65 17.58
CA SER A 44 -17.16 -2.71 17.82
C SER A 44 -16.27 -2.94 16.60
N LEU A 45 -16.86 -2.94 15.39
CA LEU A 45 -16.14 -3.14 14.13
C LEU A 45 -15.28 -1.93 13.79
N VAL A 46 -15.83 -0.72 13.89
CA VAL A 46 -15.08 0.53 13.63
C VAL A 46 -13.90 0.65 14.60
N SER A 47 -14.13 0.39 15.91
CA SER A 47 -13.06 0.40 16.91
C SER A 47 -11.97 -0.64 16.62
N LEU A 48 -12.34 -1.84 16.18
CA LEU A 48 -11.37 -2.87 15.76
C LEU A 48 -10.51 -2.39 14.58
N TYR A 49 -11.11 -1.76 13.59
CA TYR A 49 -10.39 -1.26 12.42
C TYR A 49 -9.47 -0.09 12.78
N PHE A 50 -9.90 0.85 13.59
CA PHE A 50 -9.04 1.91 14.12
C PHE A 50 -7.87 1.35 14.94
N LYS A 51 -8.12 0.34 15.78
CA LYS A 51 -7.07 -0.37 16.51
C LYS A 51 -6.03 -0.97 15.55
N ARG A 52 -6.45 -1.64 14.47
CA ARG A 52 -5.55 -2.20 13.45
C ARG A 52 -4.70 -1.14 12.75
N LEU A 53 -5.29 0.01 12.42
CA LEU A 53 -4.57 1.13 11.84
C LEU A 53 -3.57 1.76 12.83
N SER A 54 -3.94 1.84 14.11
CA SER A 54 -3.06 2.33 15.17
C SER A 54 -1.88 1.37 15.44
N GLU A 55 -2.14 0.07 15.52
CA GLU A 55 -1.09 -0.97 15.67
C GLU A 55 -0.09 -0.95 14.49
N ALA A 56 -0.55 -0.57 13.31
CA ALA A 56 0.29 -0.39 12.13
C ALA A 56 0.96 1.00 12.06
N GLY A 57 0.70 1.89 13.02
CA GLY A 57 1.32 3.20 13.14
C GLY A 57 0.69 4.30 12.27
N PHE A 58 -0.46 4.04 11.64
CA PHE A 58 -1.15 5.07 10.82
C PHE A 58 -1.88 6.11 11.66
N LEU A 59 -2.33 5.74 12.86
CA LEU A 59 -3.14 6.57 13.70
C LEU A 59 -2.68 6.54 15.16
N ARG A 60 -2.94 7.61 15.86
CA ARG A 60 -2.95 7.67 17.32
C ARG A 60 -4.39 7.59 17.79
N VAL A 61 -4.63 6.84 18.87
CA VAL A 61 -5.95 6.68 19.47
C VAL A 61 -5.87 7.19 20.89
N GLU A 62 -6.68 8.20 21.18
CA GLU A 62 -6.74 8.87 22.48
C GLU A 62 -8.18 8.81 23.05
N ARG A 63 -8.30 8.66 24.36
CA ARG A 63 -9.58 8.78 25.06
C ARG A 63 -9.72 10.17 25.65
N SER A 64 -10.81 10.83 25.35
CA SER A 64 -11.19 12.13 25.91
C SER A 64 -12.59 12.02 26.51
N GLY A 65 -12.67 11.76 27.81
CA GLY A 65 -13.93 11.45 28.50
C GLY A 65 -14.62 10.23 27.88
N ARG A 66 -15.86 10.40 27.40
CA ARG A 66 -16.65 9.34 26.74
C ARG A 66 -16.28 9.10 25.26
N TYR A 67 -15.44 9.96 24.68
CA TYR A 67 -15.08 9.91 23.26
C TYR A 67 -13.75 9.20 23.06
N VAL A 68 -13.65 8.50 21.93
CA VAL A 68 -12.41 7.93 21.43
C VAL A 68 -12.06 8.67 20.14
N ILE A 69 -10.95 9.38 20.16
CA ILE A 69 -10.49 10.22 19.06
C ILE A 69 -9.32 9.54 18.37
N CYS A 70 -9.43 9.39 17.07
CA CYS A 70 -8.37 8.88 16.18
C CYS A 70 -7.75 10.05 15.42
N SER A 71 -6.42 10.17 15.43
CA SER A 71 -5.71 11.27 14.79
C SER A 71 -4.47 10.79 14.05
N THR A 72 -3.99 11.60 13.11
CA THR A 72 -2.71 11.37 12.41
C THR A 72 -1.93 12.66 12.22
N THR A 73 -0.62 12.52 11.96
CA THR A 73 0.25 13.59 11.44
C THR A 73 0.58 13.31 9.98
N LEU A 74 0.81 14.33 9.19
CA LEU A 74 1.10 14.25 7.76
C LEU A 74 2.34 15.08 7.42
N ASP A 75 3.39 14.98 8.24
CA ASP A 75 4.64 15.74 8.05
C ASP A 75 5.68 15.02 7.16
N GLY A 76 5.40 13.78 6.75
CA GLY A 76 6.23 13.02 5.81
C GLY A 76 7.57 12.51 6.37
N ARG A 77 7.82 12.61 7.68
CA ARG A 77 9.10 12.23 8.29
C ARG A 77 9.29 10.72 8.38
N SER A 78 8.26 9.97 8.72
CA SER A 78 8.30 8.50 8.79
C SER A 78 7.89 7.84 7.47
N LYS A 79 8.24 6.56 7.28
CA LYS A 79 7.76 5.76 6.13
C LYS A 79 6.23 5.77 6.04
N ILE A 80 5.54 5.67 7.16
CA ILE A 80 4.07 5.65 7.22
C ILE A 80 3.49 6.99 6.82
N GLU A 81 4.04 8.08 7.32
CA GLU A 81 3.59 9.44 6.97
C GLU A 81 3.83 9.76 5.50
N ARG A 82 4.95 9.31 4.91
CA ARG A 82 5.17 9.42 3.46
C ARG A 82 4.09 8.67 2.66
N LEU A 83 3.71 7.47 3.10
CA LEU A 83 2.60 6.75 2.48
C LEU A 83 1.27 7.48 2.64
N GLN A 84 1.00 8.06 3.80
CA GLN A 84 -0.20 8.87 4.02
C GLN A 84 -0.23 10.13 3.16
N VAL A 85 0.90 10.81 2.99
CA VAL A 85 1.02 11.96 2.08
C VAL A 85 0.70 11.56 0.64
N ALA A 86 1.31 10.46 0.16
CA ALA A 86 1.04 9.95 -1.19
C ALA A 86 -0.42 9.51 -1.39
N LEU A 87 -1.02 8.87 -0.38
CA LEU A 87 -2.45 8.53 -0.39
C LEU A 87 -3.33 9.78 -0.42
N LYS A 88 -2.99 10.80 0.38
CA LYS A 88 -3.74 12.06 0.43
C LYS A 88 -3.69 12.80 -0.91
N GLU A 89 -2.53 12.84 -1.56
CA GLU A 89 -2.37 13.43 -2.89
C GLU A 89 -3.27 12.76 -3.91
N LEU A 90 -3.22 11.42 -3.99
CA LEU A 90 -4.08 10.66 -4.90
C LEU A 90 -5.57 10.90 -4.62
N LEU A 91 -5.96 10.94 -3.35
CA LEU A 91 -7.35 11.19 -2.92
C LEU A 91 -7.83 12.63 -3.21
N SER A 92 -6.92 13.61 -3.30
CA SER A 92 -7.26 14.99 -3.64
C SER A 92 -7.45 15.20 -5.14
N GLN A 93 -6.90 14.32 -5.96
CA GLN A 93 -7.08 14.35 -7.40
C GLN A 93 -8.48 13.84 -7.75
N LYS A 94 -9.46 14.74 -7.88
CA LYS A 94 -10.90 14.49 -8.10
C LYS A 94 -11.27 13.63 -9.33
N LYS A 95 -10.31 13.07 -10.06
CA LYS A 95 -10.52 12.46 -11.39
C LYS A 95 -10.88 10.97 -11.40
N GLU A 96 -10.66 10.23 -10.34
CA GLU A 96 -10.88 8.78 -10.35
C GLU A 96 -12.04 8.35 -9.44
N GLN A 97 -13.12 7.89 -10.04
CA GLN A 97 -14.26 7.29 -9.32
C GLN A 97 -13.90 5.99 -8.58
N ASN A 98 -12.79 5.33 -8.94
CA ASN A 98 -12.37 4.01 -8.43
C ASN A 98 -11.05 4.03 -7.64
N TRP A 99 -10.72 5.12 -6.95
CA TRP A 99 -9.49 5.25 -6.20
C TRP A 99 -9.28 4.12 -5.15
N THR A 100 -10.35 3.66 -4.51
CA THR A 100 -10.27 2.56 -3.53
C THR A 100 -9.76 1.28 -4.18
N GLU A 101 -10.30 0.92 -5.33
CA GLU A 101 -9.91 -0.29 -6.06
C GLU A 101 -8.46 -0.20 -6.53
N LEU A 102 -8.06 0.95 -7.09
CA LEU A 102 -6.69 1.20 -7.53
C LEU A 102 -5.70 1.05 -6.35
N ILE A 103 -5.97 1.71 -5.23
CA ILE A 103 -5.10 1.65 -4.05
C ILE A 103 -5.06 0.22 -3.50
N ILE A 104 -6.20 -0.46 -3.33
CA ILE A 104 -6.26 -1.84 -2.83
C ILE A 104 -5.47 -2.78 -3.75
N ARG A 105 -5.55 -2.64 -5.06
CA ARG A 105 -4.78 -3.43 -6.01
C ARG A 105 -3.26 -3.24 -5.82
N LYS A 106 -2.80 -1.99 -5.69
CA LYS A 106 -1.38 -1.68 -5.43
C LYS A 106 -0.92 -2.20 -4.06
N LEU A 107 -1.71 -1.98 -3.02
CA LEU A 107 -1.40 -2.49 -1.68
C LEU A 107 -1.36 -4.02 -1.66
N ASN A 108 -2.34 -4.69 -2.29
CA ASN A 108 -2.37 -6.14 -2.36
C ASN A 108 -1.09 -6.73 -2.97
N ALA A 109 -0.55 -6.10 -4.01
CA ALA A 109 0.69 -6.52 -4.64
C ALA A 109 1.87 -6.63 -3.64
N LEU A 110 1.88 -5.83 -2.58
CA LEU A 110 2.95 -5.78 -1.59
C LEU A 110 2.63 -6.45 -0.25
N THR A 111 1.52 -7.18 -0.14
CA THR A 111 1.12 -7.89 1.11
C THR A 111 1.85 -9.20 1.35
N HIS A 112 2.72 -9.65 0.44
CA HIS A 112 3.39 -10.94 0.51
C HIS A 112 4.90 -10.81 0.25
N HIS A 113 5.72 -11.36 1.16
CA HIS A 113 7.18 -11.28 1.07
C HIS A 113 7.76 -11.86 -0.24
N GLY A 114 7.15 -12.90 -0.79
CA GLY A 114 7.58 -13.48 -2.07
C GLY A 114 7.48 -12.52 -3.24
N ARG A 115 6.44 -11.66 -3.28
CA ARG A 115 6.32 -10.61 -4.30
C ARG A 115 7.37 -9.52 -4.14
N ILE A 116 7.71 -9.18 -2.91
CA ILE A 116 8.80 -8.24 -2.63
C ILE A 116 10.16 -8.80 -3.08
N ARG A 117 10.39 -10.11 -2.89
CA ARG A 117 11.62 -10.77 -3.41
C ARG A 117 11.68 -10.70 -4.93
N ILE A 118 10.57 -10.96 -5.62
CA ILE A 118 10.48 -10.84 -7.09
C ILE A 118 10.80 -9.41 -7.54
N LEU A 119 10.19 -8.41 -6.91
CA LEU A 119 10.45 -6.99 -7.24
C LEU A 119 11.92 -6.61 -7.03
N ARG A 120 12.54 -7.05 -5.93
CA ARG A 120 13.96 -6.78 -5.66
C ARG A 120 14.84 -7.42 -6.72
N PHE A 121 14.61 -8.68 -7.05
CA PHE A 121 15.38 -9.39 -8.07
C PHE A 121 15.28 -8.71 -9.43
N ILE A 122 14.08 -8.29 -9.85
CA ILE A 122 13.88 -7.53 -11.10
C ILE A 122 14.56 -6.16 -11.04
N ALA A 123 14.52 -5.46 -9.89
CA ALA A 123 15.18 -4.18 -9.73
C ALA A 123 16.71 -4.26 -9.82
N GLU A 124 17.31 -5.34 -9.32
CA GLU A 124 18.75 -5.57 -9.30
C GLU A 124 19.30 -6.01 -10.66
N ASN A 125 18.50 -6.74 -11.44
CA ASN A 125 18.96 -7.36 -12.69
C ASN A 125 18.37 -6.72 -13.96
N ASN A 126 17.44 -5.76 -13.80
CA ASN A 126 16.70 -5.15 -14.91
C ASN A 126 15.97 -6.22 -15.76
N ASP A 127 15.91 -6.10 -17.03
CA ASP A 127 15.18 -6.93 -18.00
C ASP A 127 15.40 -8.46 -17.82
N VAL A 128 14.65 -9.09 -16.91
CA VAL A 128 14.88 -10.47 -16.43
C VAL A 128 13.95 -11.45 -17.15
N VAL A 129 14.49 -12.53 -17.72
CA VAL A 129 13.69 -13.63 -18.27
C VAL A 129 13.14 -14.53 -17.16
N PHE A 130 12.02 -15.22 -17.45
CA PHE A 130 11.29 -15.96 -16.43
C PHE A 130 12.09 -17.07 -15.75
N ASN A 131 12.95 -17.79 -16.49
CA ASN A 131 13.74 -18.88 -15.93
C ASN A 131 14.80 -18.36 -14.94
N ASP A 132 15.45 -17.24 -15.26
CA ASP A 132 16.43 -16.60 -14.37
C ASP A 132 15.76 -16.04 -13.12
N LEU A 133 14.54 -15.48 -13.26
CA LEU A 133 13.73 -15.05 -12.13
C LEU A 133 13.40 -16.22 -11.19
N VAL A 134 12.98 -17.37 -11.73
CA VAL A 134 12.69 -18.58 -10.94
C VAL A 134 13.93 -19.06 -10.19
N ALA A 135 15.08 -19.13 -10.88
CA ALA A 135 16.34 -19.53 -10.27
C ALA A 135 16.78 -18.57 -9.17
N GLY A 136 16.72 -17.25 -9.44
CA GLY A 136 17.23 -16.23 -8.54
C GLY A 136 16.37 -16.02 -7.28
N VAL A 137 15.03 -16.17 -7.39
CA VAL A 137 14.16 -15.98 -6.22
C VAL A 137 13.99 -17.24 -5.37
N GLY A 138 14.44 -18.43 -5.85
CA GLY A 138 14.39 -19.67 -5.09
C GLY A 138 12.96 -20.06 -4.64
N MET A 139 11.98 -19.92 -5.52
CA MET A 139 10.57 -20.30 -5.30
C MET A 139 10.11 -21.25 -6.41
N PRO A 140 9.12 -22.15 -6.14
CA PRO A 140 8.56 -23.01 -7.18
C PRO A 140 8.05 -22.21 -8.39
N LYS A 141 8.30 -22.70 -9.61
CA LYS A 141 7.96 -22.04 -10.88
C LYS A 141 6.49 -21.58 -10.94
N THR A 142 5.55 -22.42 -10.50
CA THR A 142 4.12 -22.10 -10.45
C THR A 142 3.82 -20.96 -9.46
N THR A 143 4.54 -20.90 -8.34
CA THR A 143 4.43 -19.82 -7.36
C THR A 143 4.94 -18.51 -7.94
N VAL A 144 6.13 -18.52 -8.57
CA VAL A 144 6.70 -17.32 -9.23
C VAL A 144 5.73 -16.81 -10.29
N PHE A 145 5.23 -17.66 -11.16
CA PHE A 145 4.29 -17.29 -12.21
C PHE A 145 3.05 -16.57 -11.65
N ARG A 146 2.40 -17.18 -10.64
CA ARG A 146 1.21 -16.60 -9.99
C ARG A 146 1.53 -15.27 -9.31
N GLN A 147 2.63 -15.17 -8.56
CA GLN A 147 3.00 -13.93 -7.85
C GLN A 147 3.40 -12.81 -8.82
N LEU A 148 4.09 -13.16 -9.90
CA LEU A 148 4.47 -12.23 -10.96
C LEU A 148 3.23 -11.64 -11.66
N GLY A 149 2.24 -12.48 -11.98
CA GLY A 149 0.98 -12.02 -12.55
C GLY A 149 0.26 -10.96 -11.69
N ILE A 150 0.31 -11.09 -10.36
CA ILE A 150 -0.25 -10.08 -9.44
C ILE A 150 0.53 -8.77 -9.54
N LEU A 151 1.86 -8.81 -9.65
CA LEU A 151 2.71 -7.63 -9.78
C LEU A 151 2.51 -6.91 -11.11
N VAL A 152 2.35 -7.66 -12.20
CA VAL A 152 2.03 -7.13 -13.53
C VAL A 152 0.64 -6.46 -13.51
N HIS A 153 -0.37 -7.16 -13.00
CA HIS A 153 -1.74 -6.61 -12.89
C HIS A 153 -1.82 -5.35 -12.02
N ALA A 154 -0.99 -5.26 -10.98
CA ALA A 154 -0.91 -4.08 -10.12
C ALA A 154 -0.07 -2.93 -10.71
N GLY A 155 0.57 -3.15 -11.87
CA GLY A 155 1.39 -2.16 -12.55
C GLY A 155 2.75 -1.89 -11.89
N PHE A 156 3.34 -2.87 -11.19
CA PHE A 156 4.71 -2.78 -10.69
C PHE A 156 5.74 -3.34 -11.68
N VAL A 157 5.32 -4.29 -12.48
CA VAL A 157 6.16 -4.98 -13.46
C VAL A 157 5.51 -4.89 -14.83
N GLU A 158 6.29 -4.60 -15.85
CA GLU A 158 5.88 -4.72 -17.24
C GLU A 158 6.53 -5.94 -17.90
N VAL A 159 5.82 -6.49 -18.89
CA VAL A 159 6.25 -7.65 -19.68
C VAL A 159 6.71 -7.16 -21.04
N ASN A 160 7.94 -7.43 -21.39
CA ASN A 160 8.45 -7.18 -22.74
C ASN A 160 8.26 -8.45 -23.57
N THR A 161 7.48 -8.33 -24.65
CA THR A 161 7.12 -9.43 -25.54
C THR A 161 7.87 -9.38 -26.88
N THR A 162 8.82 -8.47 -27.06
CA THR A 162 9.52 -8.26 -28.34
C THR A 162 10.51 -9.36 -28.70
N ASN A 163 10.88 -10.23 -27.78
CA ASN A 163 11.80 -11.33 -27.97
C ASN A 163 11.07 -12.69 -27.93
N ILE A 164 11.75 -13.74 -28.42
CA ILE A 164 11.28 -15.14 -28.36
C ILE A 164 10.97 -15.58 -26.92
N GLN A 165 11.59 -14.93 -25.93
CA GLN A 165 11.32 -15.14 -24.50
C GLN A 165 10.78 -13.86 -23.88
N HIS A 166 9.72 -14.00 -23.08
CA HIS A 166 9.19 -12.88 -22.30
C HIS A 166 10.19 -12.45 -21.23
N SER A 167 10.47 -11.16 -21.17
CA SER A 167 11.27 -10.55 -20.11
C SER A 167 10.44 -9.59 -19.26
N TYR A 168 10.89 -9.33 -18.05
CA TYR A 168 10.19 -8.59 -17.02
C TYR A 168 11.08 -7.48 -16.48
N LYS A 169 10.54 -6.26 -16.42
CA LYS A 169 11.23 -5.11 -15.83
C LYS A 169 10.29 -4.30 -14.95
N LEU A 170 10.84 -3.45 -14.09
CA LEU A 170 10.01 -2.53 -13.32
C LEU A 170 9.33 -1.54 -14.25
N LEU A 171 8.02 -1.37 -14.06
CA LEU A 171 7.27 -0.36 -14.78
C LEU A 171 7.67 1.03 -14.26
N LYS A 172 7.93 1.98 -15.15
CA LYS A 172 8.18 3.38 -14.83
C LYS A 172 6.84 4.12 -14.77
N GLN A 173 6.51 4.70 -13.64
CA GLN A 173 5.30 5.51 -13.42
C GLN A 173 5.67 6.79 -12.69
N GLU A 174 4.93 7.88 -12.92
CA GLU A 174 5.14 9.17 -12.26
C GLU A 174 4.33 9.32 -10.96
N GLU A 175 3.41 8.41 -10.68
CA GLU A 175 2.52 8.46 -9.53
C GLU A 175 3.30 8.35 -8.20
N LEU A 176 3.14 9.33 -7.31
CA LEU A 176 3.83 9.38 -6.00
C LEU A 176 3.58 8.11 -5.16
N LEU A 177 2.34 7.62 -5.11
CA LEU A 177 2.01 6.40 -4.37
C LEU A 177 2.82 5.20 -4.88
N PHE A 178 2.98 5.06 -6.20
CA PHE A 178 3.79 3.99 -6.78
C PHE A 178 5.24 4.09 -6.32
N HIS A 179 5.86 5.28 -6.41
CA HIS A 179 7.24 5.51 -5.99
C HIS A 179 7.46 5.22 -4.51
N VAL A 180 6.55 5.69 -3.66
CA VAL A 180 6.62 5.46 -2.21
C VAL A 180 6.53 3.96 -1.90
N LEU A 181 5.57 3.24 -2.49
CA LEU A 181 5.40 1.81 -2.29
C LEU A 181 6.58 1.00 -2.83
N LEU A 182 7.07 1.32 -4.02
CA LEU A 182 8.21 0.65 -4.63
C LEU A 182 9.49 0.86 -3.81
N SER A 183 9.77 2.08 -3.36
CA SER A 183 10.94 2.38 -2.53
C SER A 183 10.94 1.59 -1.21
N PHE A 184 9.77 1.41 -0.61
CA PHE A 184 9.66 0.59 0.61
C PHE A 184 9.88 -0.90 0.31
N ALA A 185 9.40 -1.39 -0.84
CA ALA A 185 9.62 -2.77 -1.26
C ALA A 185 11.12 -3.05 -1.53
N LEU A 186 11.81 -2.10 -2.14
CA LEU A 186 13.22 -2.20 -2.48
C LEU A 186 14.15 -1.82 -1.30
N ASP A 187 13.58 -1.30 -0.20
CA ASP A 187 14.33 -0.78 0.96
C ASP A 187 15.33 0.34 0.61
N VAL A 188 15.04 1.06 -0.48
CA VAL A 188 15.84 2.20 -0.93
C VAL A 188 15.56 3.38 -0.01
N ARG A 189 16.60 3.94 0.61
CA ARG A 189 16.49 5.22 1.32
C ARG A 189 16.33 6.32 0.26
N PHE A 190 15.21 7.04 0.29
CA PHE A 190 15.13 8.31 -0.44
C PHE A 190 16.23 9.22 0.09
N ARG A 191 17.21 9.53 -0.76
CA ARG A 191 18.03 10.74 -0.57
C ARG A 191 17.16 11.88 -1.09
N ASN A 192 16.82 12.81 -0.17
CA ASN A 192 16.21 14.08 -0.53
C ASN A 192 17.16 14.86 -1.45
#